data_639242002a34e7179656a3c02dd642d9
#
_entry.id   639242002a34e7179656a3c02dd642d9
#
_cell.length_a   1.000
_cell.length_b   1.000
_cell.length_c   1.000
_cell.angle_alpha   90.00
_cell.angle_beta   90.00
_cell.angle_gamma   90.00
#
_symmetry.space_group_name_H-M   'P 1'
#
loop_
_entity.id
_entity.type
_entity.pdbx_description
1 polymer ?
#
loop_
_entity_poly.entity_id
_entity_poly.type
_entity_poly.pdbx_seq_one_letter_code
_entity_poly.pdbx_strand_id
1 'polypeptide(L)'
;MNPLFAHPMGIGTWAWGDRLFWGYGRDYGEEDLRRAFLAALEAGILLFDTAEVYGFGLSERLLGRFAAEAGKRPYLVSKFFPYPWRLSRKSLLRALEGSLKRLGVEALDLYLLHWPWPPVPLRVWAEALAEAYERGLTRGVGFSNLSLAQLEEAKAALDRHGVPLLTLQVEYSLLVRDWEAHLPALRREGIALMAYSPLAMGWLTGKLDPENPPGGYRGRKYRPLLPKVKALLPVLKELAQAKGTTPAALALRYLVEKGALPIPGAKNEEQVRQNVLALGLRLAPEEVARLEAS
;
A
#
# COMPACT_ATOMS: atom_id res chain seq x y z
N MET A 1 -9.02 0.15 -19.64
CA MET A 1 -9.47 0.53 -18.27
C MET A 1 -8.38 0.08 -17.29
N ASN A 2 -8.00 0.91 -16.32
CA ASN A 2 -6.97 0.55 -15.33
C ASN A 2 -7.47 -0.61 -14.44
N PRO A 3 -6.77 -1.76 -14.39
CA PRO A 3 -7.20 -2.94 -13.64
C PRO A 3 -7.28 -2.71 -12.12
N LEU A 4 -6.55 -1.73 -11.59
CA LEU A 4 -6.57 -1.42 -10.17
C LEU A 4 -7.95 -0.96 -9.66
N PHE A 5 -8.77 -0.36 -10.52
CA PHE A 5 -10.13 0.05 -10.13
C PHE A 5 -11.10 -1.12 -9.88
N ALA A 6 -10.72 -2.34 -10.25
CA ALA A 6 -11.47 -3.54 -9.91
C ALA A 6 -11.19 -4.05 -8.48
N HIS A 7 -10.14 -3.53 -7.82
CA HIS A 7 -9.76 -3.91 -6.47
C HIS A 7 -10.22 -2.85 -5.46
N PRO A 8 -11.15 -3.17 -4.56
CA PRO A 8 -11.60 -2.20 -3.54
C PRO A 8 -10.58 -2.03 -2.42
N MET A 9 -9.68 -3.01 -2.23
CA MET A 9 -8.66 -3.06 -1.20
C MET A 9 -7.56 -4.04 -1.61
N GLY A 10 -6.34 -3.85 -1.08
CA GLY A 10 -5.25 -4.82 -1.15
C GLY A 10 -4.70 -5.14 0.24
N ILE A 11 -3.70 -6.02 0.30
CA ILE A 11 -2.93 -6.32 1.51
C ILE A 11 -1.50 -5.81 1.34
N GLY A 12 -1.06 -4.93 2.24
CA GLY A 12 0.33 -4.50 2.34
C GLY A 12 1.15 -5.52 3.13
N THR A 13 2.27 -5.96 2.58
CA THR A 13 3.08 -7.02 3.17
C THR A 13 4.38 -6.52 3.81
N TRP A 14 4.48 -5.25 4.16
CA TRP A 14 5.68 -4.72 4.82
C TRP A 14 6.03 -5.48 6.12
N ALA A 15 5.04 -5.92 6.88
CA ALA A 15 5.25 -6.70 8.08
C ALA A 15 5.72 -8.15 7.81
N TRP A 16 5.62 -8.65 6.57
CA TRP A 16 5.95 -10.03 6.24
C TRP A 16 7.46 -10.23 6.16
N GLY A 17 8.03 -10.89 7.14
CA GLY A 17 9.47 -11.10 7.25
C GLY A 17 10.25 -9.94 7.88
N ASP A 18 9.61 -8.85 8.27
CA ASP A 18 10.27 -7.72 8.92
C ASP A 18 10.46 -7.97 10.42
N ARG A 19 11.72 -8.21 10.79
CA ARG A 19 12.12 -8.49 12.18
C ARG A 19 12.34 -7.22 13.00
N LEU A 20 12.71 -6.12 12.33
CA LEU A 20 13.17 -4.90 13.00
C LEU A 20 12.01 -4.02 13.47
N PHE A 21 11.07 -3.72 12.59
CA PHE A 21 9.96 -2.81 12.88
C PHE A 21 8.71 -3.55 13.37
N TRP A 22 8.45 -4.75 12.82
CA TRP A 22 7.18 -5.45 13.02
C TRP A 22 7.29 -6.70 13.89
N GLY A 23 8.51 -7.16 14.22
CA GLY A 23 8.73 -8.27 15.15
C GLY A 23 8.44 -9.66 14.58
N TYR A 24 8.60 -9.85 13.25
CA TYR A 24 8.50 -11.17 12.64
C TYR A 24 9.48 -12.16 13.28
N GLY A 25 8.99 -13.35 13.59
CA GLY A 25 9.75 -14.41 14.27
C GLY A 25 9.79 -14.27 15.81
N ARG A 26 9.19 -13.22 16.37
CA ARG A 26 9.01 -13.01 17.81
C ARG A 26 7.53 -12.89 18.20
N ASP A 27 6.82 -11.96 17.53
CA ASP A 27 5.44 -11.61 17.88
C ASP A 27 4.43 -12.36 16.98
N TYR A 28 4.84 -12.84 15.83
CA TYR A 28 4.09 -13.65 14.87
C TYR A 28 5.07 -14.36 13.94
N GLY A 29 4.60 -15.41 13.27
CA GLY A 29 5.42 -16.26 12.41
C GLY A 29 4.86 -16.46 11.02
N GLU A 30 5.50 -17.37 10.29
CA GLU A 30 5.13 -17.69 8.90
C GLU A 30 3.72 -18.26 8.80
N GLU A 31 3.31 -19.13 9.73
CA GLU A 31 1.98 -19.74 9.72
C GLU A 31 0.86 -18.70 9.93
N ASP A 32 1.11 -17.67 10.76
CA ASP A 32 0.16 -16.56 10.91
C ASP A 32 -0.02 -15.78 9.61
N LEU A 33 1.09 -15.56 8.89
CA LEU A 33 1.08 -14.87 7.59
C LEU A 33 0.42 -15.73 6.50
N ARG A 34 0.65 -17.04 6.50
CA ARG A 34 0.01 -17.97 5.58
C ARG A 34 -1.52 -17.98 5.78
N ARG A 35 -1.98 -18.01 7.02
CA ARG A 35 -3.42 -17.88 7.34
C ARG A 35 -3.98 -16.53 6.93
N ALA A 36 -3.22 -15.43 7.12
CA ALA A 36 -3.63 -14.11 6.64
C ALA A 36 -3.78 -14.07 5.11
N PHE A 37 -2.85 -14.71 4.38
CA PHE A 37 -2.92 -14.82 2.92
C PHE A 37 -4.17 -15.56 2.47
N LEU A 38 -4.45 -16.73 3.05
CA LEU A 38 -5.62 -17.54 2.71
C LEU A 38 -6.93 -16.80 3.03
N ALA A 39 -7.02 -16.19 4.22
CA ALA A 39 -8.19 -15.41 4.62
C ALA A 39 -8.45 -14.22 3.69
N ALA A 40 -7.41 -13.58 3.17
CA ALA A 40 -7.55 -12.50 2.19
C ALA A 40 -8.14 -13.04 0.87
N LEU A 41 -7.64 -14.17 0.36
CA LEU A 41 -8.18 -14.81 -0.84
C LEU A 41 -9.64 -15.24 -0.68
N GLU A 42 -9.99 -15.84 0.46
CA GLU A 42 -11.36 -16.26 0.80
C GLU A 42 -12.31 -15.06 0.83
N ALA A 43 -11.83 -13.90 1.31
CA ALA A 43 -12.59 -12.67 1.33
C ALA A 43 -12.62 -11.93 -0.03
N GLY A 44 -12.03 -12.50 -1.08
CA GLY A 44 -11.97 -11.89 -2.42
C GLY A 44 -10.93 -10.78 -2.57
N ILE A 45 -10.02 -10.61 -1.61
CA ILE A 45 -8.91 -9.68 -1.72
C ILE A 45 -7.77 -10.36 -2.50
N LEU A 46 -7.59 -9.92 -3.74
CA LEU A 46 -6.62 -10.54 -4.65
C LEU A 46 -5.34 -9.72 -4.82
N LEU A 47 -5.30 -8.46 -4.42
CA LEU A 47 -4.14 -7.58 -4.57
C LEU A 47 -3.23 -7.66 -3.35
N PHE A 48 -1.95 -7.98 -3.58
CA PHE A 48 -0.90 -8.00 -2.56
C PHE A 48 0.24 -7.07 -2.96
N ASP A 49 0.53 -6.11 -2.08
CA ASP A 49 1.58 -5.12 -2.26
C ASP A 49 2.80 -5.47 -1.42
N THR A 50 3.92 -5.75 -2.08
CA THR A 50 5.21 -6.04 -1.46
C THR A 50 6.31 -5.10 -1.98
N ALA A 51 7.55 -5.33 -1.60
CA ALA A 51 8.75 -4.68 -2.14
C ALA A 51 9.99 -5.54 -1.89
N GLU A 52 10.99 -5.42 -2.74
CA GLU A 52 12.28 -6.13 -2.58
C GLU A 52 12.98 -5.82 -1.26
N VAL A 53 12.77 -4.62 -0.69
CA VAL A 53 13.39 -4.19 0.55
C VAL A 53 12.71 -4.78 1.80
N TYR A 54 11.47 -5.26 1.69
CA TYR A 54 10.72 -5.79 2.83
C TYR A 54 11.32 -7.12 3.32
N GLY A 55 11.83 -7.10 4.55
CA GLY A 55 12.54 -8.24 5.12
C GLY A 55 13.71 -8.72 4.24
N PHE A 56 14.36 -7.80 3.49
CA PHE A 56 15.43 -8.14 2.55
C PHE A 56 15.01 -9.20 1.52
N GLY A 57 13.82 -9.03 0.93
CA GLY A 57 13.23 -9.93 -0.05
C GLY A 57 12.50 -11.16 0.56
N LEU A 58 12.45 -11.29 1.88
CA LEU A 58 11.70 -12.37 2.52
C LEU A 58 10.20 -12.22 2.30
N SER A 59 9.67 -10.99 2.30
CA SER A 59 8.26 -10.72 2.01
C SER A 59 7.85 -11.28 0.63
N GLU A 60 8.64 -11.03 -0.40
CA GLU A 60 8.39 -11.56 -1.75
C GLU A 60 8.48 -13.09 -1.78
N ARG A 61 9.46 -13.70 -1.10
CA ARG A 61 9.59 -15.17 -1.03
C ARG A 61 8.40 -15.82 -0.32
N LEU A 62 7.95 -15.25 0.79
CA LEU A 62 6.77 -15.74 1.52
C LEU A 62 5.52 -15.65 0.65
N LEU A 63 5.28 -14.50 0.03
CA LEU A 63 4.12 -14.27 -0.83
C LEU A 63 4.11 -15.24 -2.03
N GLY A 64 5.24 -15.38 -2.72
CA GLY A 64 5.37 -16.29 -3.87
C GLY A 64 5.11 -17.75 -3.47
N ARG A 65 5.65 -18.19 -2.33
CA ARG A 65 5.42 -19.55 -1.81
C ARG A 65 3.95 -19.78 -1.43
N PHE A 66 3.31 -18.86 -0.69
CA PHE A 66 1.90 -19.00 -0.32
C PHE A 66 0.98 -19.04 -1.54
N ALA A 67 1.29 -18.22 -2.56
CA ALA A 67 0.54 -18.24 -3.82
C ALA A 67 0.67 -19.58 -4.56
N ALA A 68 1.87 -20.15 -4.61
CA ALA A 68 2.14 -21.45 -5.22
C ALA A 68 1.44 -22.60 -4.44
N GLU A 69 1.54 -22.62 -3.10
CA GLU A 69 0.90 -23.60 -2.25
C GLU A 69 -0.63 -23.58 -2.37
N ALA A 70 -1.23 -22.40 -2.48
CA ALA A 70 -2.66 -22.22 -2.67
C ALA A 70 -3.15 -22.51 -4.10
N GLY A 71 -2.23 -22.69 -5.05
CA GLY A 71 -2.58 -22.83 -6.48
C GLY A 71 -3.32 -21.61 -7.03
N LYS A 72 -3.08 -20.43 -6.47
CA LYS A 72 -3.72 -19.16 -6.84
C LYS A 72 -2.70 -18.17 -7.35
N ARG A 73 -3.12 -17.36 -8.31
CA ARG A 73 -2.33 -16.24 -8.82
C ARG A 73 -2.97 -14.92 -8.39
N PRO A 74 -2.52 -14.34 -7.27
CA PRO A 74 -2.97 -13.01 -6.87
C PRO A 74 -2.44 -11.92 -7.81
N TYR A 75 -3.00 -10.72 -7.71
CA TYR A 75 -2.47 -9.51 -8.35
C TYR A 75 -1.24 -9.04 -7.56
N LEU A 76 -0.06 -9.17 -8.14
CA LEU A 76 1.21 -8.95 -7.47
C LEU A 76 1.79 -7.58 -7.80
N VAL A 77 1.99 -6.79 -6.74
CA VAL A 77 2.66 -5.49 -6.80
C VAL A 77 3.99 -5.57 -6.05
N SER A 78 5.09 -5.19 -6.70
CA SER A 78 6.37 -5.03 -6.03
C SER A 78 7.05 -3.71 -6.43
N LYS A 79 8.17 -3.38 -5.79
CA LYS A 79 8.79 -2.06 -5.92
C LYS A 79 10.30 -2.16 -5.98
N PHE A 80 10.89 -1.32 -6.84
CA PHE A 80 12.31 -1.04 -6.89
C PHE A 80 12.71 -0.05 -5.81
N PHE A 81 13.69 -0.41 -4.98
CA PHE A 81 14.25 0.51 -4.00
C PHE A 81 15.55 1.13 -4.55
N PRO A 82 15.64 2.48 -4.68
CA PRO A 82 16.78 3.15 -5.28
C PRO A 82 17.93 3.31 -4.27
N TYR A 83 18.61 2.21 -3.95
CA TYR A 83 19.83 2.26 -3.13
C TYR A 83 20.88 3.19 -3.77
N PRO A 84 21.72 3.89 -2.98
CA PRO A 84 22.68 4.88 -3.51
C PRO A 84 23.66 4.36 -4.56
N TRP A 85 23.91 3.04 -4.59
CA TRP A 85 24.79 2.40 -5.59
C TRP A 85 24.08 1.96 -6.86
N ARG A 86 22.76 2.14 -6.94
CA ARG A 86 21.94 1.83 -8.12
C ARG A 86 21.80 3.07 -8.97
N LEU A 87 22.66 3.21 -9.99
CA LEU A 87 22.83 4.45 -10.75
C LEU A 87 22.36 4.36 -12.20
N SER A 88 21.72 3.28 -12.62
CA SER A 88 21.36 3.04 -14.01
C SER A 88 20.05 2.29 -14.18
N ARG A 89 19.44 2.42 -15.37
CA ARG A 89 18.25 1.62 -15.77
C ARG A 89 18.47 0.12 -15.56
N LYS A 90 19.68 -0.39 -15.88
CA LYS A 90 20.04 -1.80 -15.68
C LYS A 90 19.90 -2.24 -14.21
N SER A 91 20.12 -1.33 -13.25
CA SER A 91 19.93 -1.65 -11.83
C SER A 91 18.47 -1.97 -11.51
N LEU A 92 17.52 -1.22 -12.09
CA LEU A 92 16.09 -1.48 -11.91
C LEU A 92 15.68 -2.80 -12.56
N LEU A 93 16.12 -3.05 -13.79
CA LEU A 93 15.78 -4.29 -14.49
C LEU A 93 16.31 -5.54 -13.76
N ARG A 94 17.56 -5.51 -13.28
CA ARG A 94 18.13 -6.60 -12.47
C ARG A 94 17.39 -6.79 -11.14
N ALA A 95 16.97 -5.70 -10.50
CA ALA A 95 16.17 -5.78 -9.28
C ALA A 95 14.78 -6.41 -9.54
N LEU A 96 14.14 -6.05 -10.66
CA LEU A 96 12.90 -6.66 -11.11
C LEU A 96 13.05 -8.16 -11.37
N GLU A 97 14.08 -8.56 -12.12
CA GLU A 97 14.40 -9.98 -12.35
C GLU A 97 14.59 -10.74 -11.02
N GLY A 98 15.23 -10.10 -10.04
CA GLY A 98 15.35 -10.63 -8.68
C GLY A 98 14.01 -10.78 -7.97
N SER A 99 13.12 -9.82 -8.12
CA SER A 99 11.75 -9.86 -7.55
C SER A 99 10.91 -10.96 -8.20
N LEU A 100 10.96 -11.10 -9.54
CA LEU A 100 10.30 -12.17 -10.28
C LEU A 100 10.73 -13.56 -9.78
N LYS A 101 12.05 -13.74 -9.60
CA LYS A 101 12.60 -15.00 -9.08
C LYS A 101 12.14 -15.29 -7.65
N ARG A 102 12.10 -14.28 -6.76
CA ARG A 102 11.65 -14.48 -5.37
C ARG A 102 10.16 -14.77 -5.28
N LEU A 103 9.36 -14.16 -6.13
CA LEU A 103 7.92 -14.38 -6.23
C LEU A 103 7.54 -15.63 -7.01
N GLY A 104 8.48 -16.21 -7.80
CA GLY A 104 8.23 -17.39 -8.62
C GLY A 104 7.31 -17.14 -9.81
N VAL A 105 7.37 -15.95 -10.42
CA VAL A 105 6.53 -15.53 -11.55
C VAL A 105 7.37 -15.00 -12.71
N GLU A 106 6.84 -15.08 -13.93
CA GLU A 106 7.50 -14.57 -15.13
C GLU A 106 7.31 -13.05 -15.32
N ALA A 107 6.18 -12.51 -14.81
CA ALA A 107 5.88 -11.09 -14.86
C ALA A 107 5.08 -10.66 -13.63
N LEU A 108 5.32 -9.42 -13.16
CA LEU A 108 4.48 -8.76 -12.16
C LEU A 108 3.22 -8.17 -12.82
N ASP A 109 2.17 -8.00 -12.04
CA ASP A 109 1.00 -7.25 -12.48
C ASP A 109 1.27 -5.74 -12.42
N LEU A 110 2.08 -5.29 -11.43
CA LEU A 110 2.44 -3.90 -11.27
C LEU A 110 3.84 -3.76 -10.63
N TYR A 111 4.69 -2.93 -11.20
CA TYR A 111 6.01 -2.62 -10.65
C TYR A 111 6.19 -1.13 -10.45
N LEU A 112 6.66 -0.71 -9.27
CA LEU A 112 6.75 0.68 -8.86
C LEU A 112 8.19 1.11 -8.59
N LEU A 113 8.48 2.39 -8.84
CA LEU A 113 9.58 3.07 -8.14
C LEU A 113 9.14 3.35 -6.70
N HIS A 114 9.90 2.87 -5.70
CA HIS A 114 9.53 2.99 -4.28
C HIS A 114 9.71 4.43 -3.74
N TRP A 115 10.79 5.10 -4.13
CA TRP A 115 11.13 6.47 -3.75
C TRP A 115 11.84 7.21 -4.89
N PRO A 116 11.55 8.50 -5.10
CA PRO A 116 12.21 9.30 -6.15
C PRO A 116 13.51 9.95 -5.64
N TRP A 117 14.37 9.17 -4.97
CA TRP A 117 15.57 9.73 -4.34
C TRP A 117 16.69 10.02 -5.36
N PRO A 118 17.43 11.14 -5.15
CA PRO A 118 18.65 11.41 -5.90
C PRO A 118 19.72 10.33 -5.61
N PRO A 119 20.80 10.23 -6.41
CA PRO A 119 21.21 11.19 -7.44
C PRO A 119 20.63 10.94 -8.83
N VAL A 120 19.94 9.83 -9.07
CA VAL A 120 19.43 9.49 -10.41
C VAL A 120 18.16 10.27 -10.70
N PRO A 121 18.07 10.99 -11.81
CA PRO A 121 16.87 11.73 -12.21
C PRO A 121 15.65 10.80 -12.35
N LEU A 122 14.47 11.28 -11.97
CA LEU A 122 13.22 10.53 -12.03
C LEU A 122 12.93 9.99 -13.43
N ARG A 123 13.22 10.77 -14.46
CA ARG A 123 13.08 10.37 -15.86
C ARG A 123 13.81 9.06 -16.18
N VAL A 124 15.00 8.86 -15.64
CA VAL A 124 15.79 7.62 -15.88
C VAL A 124 15.05 6.39 -15.32
N TRP A 125 14.42 6.53 -14.17
CA TRP A 125 13.62 5.46 -13.58
C TRP A 125 12.30 5.23 -14.32
N ALA A 126 11.66 6.30 -14.82
CA ALA A 126 10.47 6.19 -15.65
C ALA A 126 10.77 5.46 -16.96
N GLU A 127 11.88 5.79 -17.62
CA GLU A 127 12.34 5.09 -18.84
C GLU A 127 12.70 3.62 -18.55
N ALA A 128 13.26 3.31 -17.37
CA ALA A 128 13.54 1.92 -16.97
C ALA A 128 12.26 1.12 -16.71
N LEU A 129 11.23 1.75 -16.13
CA LEU A 129 9.91 1.14 -15.95
C LEU A 129 9.21 0.93 -17.29
N ALA A 130 9.32 1.87 -18.22
CA ALA A 130 8.81 1.70 -19.58
C ALA A 130 9.49 0.52 -20.30
N GLU A 131 10.82 0.40 -20.23
CA GLU A 131 11.56 -0.75 -20.76
C GLU A 131 11.12 -2.07 -20.12
N ALA A 132 10.90 -2.09 -18.80
CA ALA A 132 10.39 -3.28 -18.11
C ALA A 132 9.00 -3.70 -18.61
N TYR A 133 8.13 -2.74 -18.88
CA TYR A 133 6.80 -2.97 -19.45
C TYR A 133 6.89 -3.48 -20.90
N GLU A 134 7.69 -2.83 -21.76
CA GLU A 134 7.91 -3.21 -23.16
C GLU A 134 8.50 -4.64 -23.27
N ARG A 135 9.36 -5.03 -22.33
CA ARG A 135 9.93 -6.39 -22.26
C ARG A 135 8.97 -7.44 -21.67
N GLY A 136 7.78 -7.04 -21.24
CA GLY A 136 6.78 -7.93 -20.62
C GLY A 136 7.14 -8.43 -19.22
N LEU A 137 8.12 -7.82 -18.53
CA LEU A 137 8.51 -8.18 -17.17
C LEU A 137 7.51 -7.66 -16.12
N THR A 138 6.72 -6.67 -16.50
CA THR A 138 5.57 -6.18 -15.72
C THR A 138 4.42 -5.82 -16.66
N ARG A 139 3.17 -5.97 -16.18
CA ARG A 139 1.96 -5.62 -16.93
C ARG A 139 1.51 -4.19 -16.71
N GLY A 140 2.07 -3.52 -15.72
CA GLY A 140 1.77 -2.15 -15.38
C GLY A 140 2.91 -1.52 -14.60
N VAL A 141 2.94 -0.18 -14.62
CA VAL A 141 3.96 0.61 -13.93
C VAL A 141 3.33 1.72 -13.10
N GLY A 142 4.06 2.16 -12.09
CA GLY A 142 3.65 3.24 -11.23
C GLY A 142 4.79 3.78 -10.39
N PHE A 143 4.46 4.71 -9.53
CA PHE A 143 5.42 5.36 -8.65
C PHE A 143 4.88 5.47 -7.24
N SER A 144 5.78 5.59 -6.29
CA SER A 144 5.46 5.86 -4.90
C SER A 144 6.16 7.11 -4.41
N ASN A 145 5.47 7.88 -3.55
CA ASN A 145 6.02 9.05 -2.87
C ASN A 145 6.48 10.20 -3.79
N LEU A 146 5.83 10.40 -4.92
CA LEU A 146 6.06 11.57 -5.77
C LEU A 146 5.35 12.81 -5.24
N SER A 147 5.92 13.99 -5.48
CA SER A 147 5.19 15.25 -5.47
C SER A 147 4.33 15.39 -6.74
N LEU A 148 3.43 16.38 -6.78
CA LEU A 148 2.60 16.61 -7.97
C LEU A 148 3.47 16.91 -9.21
N ALA A 149 4.49 17.78 -9.08
CA ALA A 149 5.41 18.09 -10.17
C ALA A 149 6.20 16.85 -10.66
N GLN A 150 6.61 15.99 -9.74
CA GLN A 150 7.27 14.73 -10.08
C GLN A 150 6.32 13.75 -10.77
N LEU A 151 5.04 13.73 -10.39
CA LEU A 151 4.03 12.92 -11.07
C LEU A 151 3.85 13.32 -12.52
N GLU A 152 3.78 14.62 -12.80
CA GLU A 152 3.70 15.17 -14.17
C GLU A 152 4.96 14.82 -14.98
N GLU A 153 6.15 14.95 -14.38
CA GLU A 153 7.42 14.55 -15.02
C GLU A 153 7.43 13.06 -15.36
N ALA A 154 7.05 12.20 -14.41
CA ALA A 154 7.01 10.76 -14.59
C ALA A 154 6.01 10.35 -15.67
N LYS A 155 4.81 10.95 -15.66
CA LYS A 155 3.77 10.72 -16.66
C LYS A 155 4.27 11.11 -18.05
N ALA A 156 4.81 12.33 -18.21
CA ALA A 156 5.36 12.77 -19.48
C ALA A 156 6.50 11.89 -20.00
N ALA A 157 7.30 11.27 -19.09
CA ALA A 157 8.33 10.34 -19.47
C ALA A 157 7.76 9.00 -19.98
N LEU A 158 6.74 8.46 -19.33
CA LEU A 158 6.05 7.24 -19.76
C LEU A 158 5.26 7.42 -21.05
N ASP A 159 4.59 8.56 -21.21
CA ASP A 159 3.79 8.90 -22.41
C ASP A 159 4.63 8.85 -23.70
N ARG A 160 5.93 9.23 -23.63
CA ARG A 160 6.86 9.11 -24.77
C ARG A 160 7.09 7.68 -25.24
N HIS A 161 6.85 6.71 -24.37
CA HIS A 161 6.92 5.27 -24.65
C HIS A 161 5.55 4.63 -24.88
N GLY A 162 4.46 5.39 -24.83
CA GLY A 162 3.10 4.86 -24.90
C GLY A 162 2.72 3.96 -23.71
N VAL A 163 3.40 4.08 -22.59
CA VAL A 163 3.18 3.27 -21.38
C VAL A 163 2.29 4.03 -20.39
N PRO A 164 1.11 3.49 -20.04
CA PRO A 164 0.21 4.15 -19.12
C PRO A 164 0.74 4.13 -17.68
N LEU A 165 0.67 5.27 -17.01
CA LEU A 165 0.87 5.36 -15.57
C LEU A 165 -0.38 4.83 -14.86
N LEU A 166 -0.29 3.69 -14.18
CA LEU A 166 -1.46 3.05 -13.54
C LEU A 166 -1.70 3.52 -12.11
N THR A 167 -0.66 3.86 -11.37
CA THR A 167 -0.82 4.21 -9.95
C THR A 167 0.20 5.19 -9.44
N LEU A 168 -0.26 6.00 -8.49
CA LEU A 168 0.55 6.70 -7.51
C LEU A 168 0.27 6.07 -6.14
N GLN A 169 1.32 5.57 -5.46
CA GLN A 169 1.22 5.03 -4.11
C GLN A 169 1.80 5.99 -3.08
N VAL A 170 0.99 6.48 -2.17
CA VAL A 170 1.38 7.48 -1.16
C VAL A 170 0.82 7.13 0.22
N GLU A 171 1.38 7.75 1.26
CA GLU A 171 0.75 7.73 2.57
C GLU A 171 -0.59 8.47 2.50
N TYR A 172 -1.68 7.76 2.76
CA TYR A 172 -3.01 8.37 2.83
C TYR A 172 -3.87 7.67 3.88
N SER A 173 -4.39 8.47 4.80
CA SER A 173 -5.23 8.05 5.91
C SER A 173 -6.07 9.24 6.40
N LEU A 174 -6.98 9.04 7.35
CA LEU A 174 -7.68 10.14 8.01
C LEU A 174 -6.75 11.15 8.71
N LEU A 175 -5.52 10.76 9.06
CA LEU A 175 -4.52 11.66 9.64
C LEU A 175 -3.67 12.41 8.61
N VAL A 176 -3.45 11.81 7.45
CA VAL A 176 -2.59 12.35 6.37
C VAL A 176 -3.43 12.40 5.11
N ARG A 177 -3.86 13.60 4.70
CA ARG A 177 -4.85 13.82 3.65
C ARG A 177 -4.36 14.69 2.49
N ASP A 178 -3.04 14.85 2.35
CA ASP A 178 -2.41 15.77 1.39
C ASP A 178 -2.83 15.52 -0.07
N TRP A 179 -3.12 14.27 -0.42
CA TRP A 179 -3.51 13.87 -1.77
C TRP A 179 -5.02 13.84 -2.01
N GLU A 180 -5.85 14.09 -0.99
CA GLU A 180 -7.30 13.92 -1.10
C GLU A 180 -7.93 14.83 -2.16
N ALA A 181 -7.52 16.09 -2.23
CA ALA A 181 -8.01 17.03 -3.22
C ALA A 181 -7.66 16.64 -4.67
N HIS A 182 -6.64 15.81 -4.86
CA HIS A 182 -6.17 15.36 -6.18
C HIS A 182 -6.85 14.07 -6.68
N LEU A 183 -7.54 13.34 -5.81
CA LEU A 183 -8.19 12.06 -6.16
C LEU A 183 -9.10 12.14 -7.39
N PRO A 184 -9.99 13.16 -7.54
CA PRO A 184 -10.84 13.25 -8.73
C PRO A 184 -10.05 13.46 -10.03
N ALA A 185 -8.94 14.21 -9.98
CA ALA A 185 -8.09 14.43 -11.14
C ALA A 185 -7.35 13.14 -11.53
N LEU A 186 -6.71 12.48 -10.58
CA LEU A 186 -6.04 11.19 -10.80
C LEU A 186 -6.98 10.17 -11.43
N ARG A 187 -8.22 10.07 -10.91
CA ARG A 187 -9.21 9.13 -11.44
C ARG A 187 -9.61 9.45 -12.88
N ARG A 188 -9.78 10.72 -13.22
CA ARG A 188 -10.08 11.14 -14.62
C ARG A 188 -8.96 10.77 -15.58
N GLU A 189 -7.71 10.81 -15.12
CA GLU A 189 -6.53 10.42 -15.90
C GLU A 189 -6.30 8.90 -15.89
N GLY A 190 -7.16 8.13 -15.23
CA GLY A 190 -7.03 6.68 -15.14
C GLY A 190 -5.93 6.22 -14.17
N ILE A 191 -5.47 7.08 -13.27
CA ILE A 191 -4.44 6.79 -12.27
C ILE A 191 -5.13 6.43 -10.94
N ALA A 192 -4.85 5.24 -10.42
CA ALA A 192 -5.34 4.82 -9.11
C ALA A 192 -4.41 5.36 -8.01
N LEU A 193 -4.97 5.96 -6.95
CA LEU A 193 -4.20 6.27 -5.75
C LEU A 193 -4.22 5.07 -4.81
N MET A 194 -3.07 4.41 -4.62
CA MET A 194 -2.88 3.36 -3.62
C MET A 194 -2.45 3.99 -2.29
N ALA A 195 -3.24 3.75 -1.25
CA ALA A 195 -3.02 4.34 0.08
C ALA A 195 -2.24 3.38 0.97
N TYR A 196 -0.93 3.64 1.17
CA TYR A 196 -0.18 2.90 2.19
C TYR A 196 -0.34 3.54 3.57
N SER A 197 -0.08 2.77 4.64
CA SER A 197 -0.36 3.16 6.04
C SER A 197 -1.79 3.70 6.27
N PRO A 198 -2.84 3.10 5.68
CA PRO A 198 -4.20 3.64 5.74
C PRO A 198 -4.77 3.67 7.16
N LEU A 199 -4.19 2.89 8.07
CA LEU A 199 -4.51 2.88 9.51
C LEU A 199 -3.46 3.63 10.35
N ALA A 200 -2.62 4.47 9.72
CA ALA A 200 -1.56 5.23 10.39
C ALA A 200 -0.72 4.34 11.34
N MET A 201 -0.23 3.20 10.82
CA MET A 201 0.53 2.18 11.56
C MET A 201 -0.17 1.70 12.86
N GLY A 202 -1.49 1.69 12.88
CA GLY A 202 -2.32 1.21 13.99
C GLY A 202 -2.93 2.31 14.87
N TRP A 203 -2.62 3.58 14.68
CA TRP A 203 -3.22 4.68 15.44
C TRP A 203 -4.75 4.78 15.25
N LEU A 204 -5.24 4.45 14.06
CA LEU A 204 -6.68 4.49 13.74
C LEU A 204 -7.42 3.19 14.09
N THR A 205 -6.76 2.24 14.76
CA THR A 205 -7.42 1.00 15.22
C THR A 205 -8.13 1.13 16.58
N GLY A 206 -7.86 2.20 17.31
CA GLY A 206 -8.33 2.37 18.69
C GLY A 206 -7.57 1.56 19.75
N LYS A 207 -6.51 0.82 19.36
CA LYS A 207 -5.70 -0.02 20.26
C LYS A 207 -4.50 0.71 20.89
N LEU A 208 -4.09 1.84 20.30
CA LEU A 208 -2.99 2.65 20.80
C LEU A 208 -3.54 3.81 21.65
N ASP A 209 -2.87 4.07 22.78
CA ASP A 209 -3.21 5.19 23.66
C ASP A 209 -2.41 6.44 23.24
N PRO A 210 -3.07 7.53 22.81
CA PRO A 210 -2.38 8.76 22.45
C PRO A 210 -1.80 9.51 23.66
N GLU A 211 -2.18 9.18 24.89
CA GLU A 211 -1.56 9.71 26.10
C GLU A 211 -0.24 8.99 26.44
N ASN A 212 -0.13 7.70 26.07
CA ASN A 212 1.05 6.87 26.28
C ASN A 212 1.53 6.28 24.94
N PRO A 213 2.10 7.11 24.04
CA PRO A 213 2.48 6.67 22.72
C PRO A 213 3.57 5.59 22.78
N PRO A 214 3.51 4.57 21.91
CA PRO A 214 4.53 3.54 21.87
C PRO A 214 5.90 4.12 21.53
N GLY A 215 6.96 3.50 22.02
CA GLY A 215 8.34 3.82 21.65
C GLY A 215 8.66 3.47 20.18
N GLY A 216 9.88 3.77 19.75
CA GLY A 216 10.39 3.42 18.43
C GLY A 216 9.88 4.29 17.29
N TYR A 217 9.98 3.77 16.06
CA TYR A 217 9.67 4.52 14.84
C TYR A 217 8.21 4.98 14.77
N ARG A 218 7.26 4.10 15.10
CA ARG A 218 5.81 4.38 15.08
C ARG A 218 5.42 5.57 15.94
N GLY A 219 5.88 5.60 17.19
CA GLY A 219 5.58 6.70 18.10
C GLY A 219 6.23 8.01 17.66
N ARG A 220 7.49 7.96 17.19
CA ARG A 220 8.21 9.15 16.70
C ARG A 220 7.56 9.74 15.45
N LYS A 221 7.23 8.90 14.47
CA LYS A 221 6.63 9.32 13.20
C LYS A 221 5.32 10.07 13.39
N TYR A 222 4.42 9.54 14.24
CA TYR A 222 3.09 10.13 14.42
C TYR A 222 2.99 11.10 15.60
N ARG A 223 4.10 11.36 16.30
CA ARG A 223 4.12 12.33 17.42
C ARG A 223 3.51 13.70 17.07
N PRO A 224 3.84 14.31 15.91
CA PRO A 224 3.24 15.60 15.52
C PRO A 224 1.73 15.54 15.28
N LEU A 225 1.20 14.35 14.98
CA LEU A 225 -0.22 14.13 14.69
C LEU A 225 -1.04 13.65 15.89
N LEU A 226 -0.43 13.50 17.09
CA LEU A 226 -1.15 13.06 18.29
C LEU A 226 -2.34 13.96 18.67
N PRO A 227 -2.28 15.29 18.55
CA PRO A 227 -3.45 16.14 18.79
C PRO A 227 -4.63 15.76 17.87
N LYS A 228 -4.36 15.51 16.60
CA LYS A 228 -5.38 15.05 15.63
C LYS A 228 -5.88 13.64 15.95
N VAL A 229 -5.00 12.72 16.38
CA VAL A 229 -5.42 11.38 16.84
C VAL A 229 -6.38 11.50 18.02
N LYS A 230 -6.07 12.37 19.01
CA LYS A 230 -6.91 12.61 20.19
C LYS A 230 -8.30 13.15 19.85
N ALA A 231 -8.40 14.02 18.85
CA ALA A 231 -9.67 14.55 18.37
C ALA A 231 -10.47 13.50 17.56
N LEU A 232 -9.82 12.80 16.64
CA LEU A 232 -10.47 11.89 15.71
C LEU A 232 -10.89 10.55 16.35
N LEU A 233 -10.08 10.01 17.26
CA LEU A 233 -10.30 8.66 17.81
C LEU A 233 -11.63 8.48 18.57
N PRO A 234 -12.10 9.44 19.38
CA PRO A 234 -13.43 9.36 19.98
C PRO A 234 -14.56 9.29 18.93
N VAL A 235 -14.48 10.11 17.88
CA VAL A 235 -15.46 10.13 16.78
C VAL A 235 -15.47 8.79 16.04
N LEU A 236 -14.29 8.24 15.72
CA LEU A 236 -14.17 6.91 15.11
C LEU A 236 -14.77 5.81 15.99
N LYS A 237 -14.54 5.85 17.31
CA LYS A 237 -15.08 4.85 18.26
C LYS A 237 -16.59 4.93 18.36
N GLU A 238 -17.14 6.14 18.46
CA GLU A 238 -18.60 6.38 18.52
C GLU A 238 -19.28 5.84 17.26
N LEU A 239 -18.80 6.25 16.09
CA LEU A 239 -19.38 5.81 14.80
C LEU A 239 -19.22 4.30 14.61
N ALA A 240 -18.09 3.73 15.02
CA ALA A 240 -17.86 2.28 14.96
C ALA A 240 -18.86 1.52 15.83
N GLN A 241 -19.10 1.98 17.05
CA GLN A 241 -20.10 1.40 17.95
C GLN A 241 -21.51 1.50 17.35
N ALA A 242 -21.90 2.67 16.84
CA ALA A 242 -23.20 2.88 16.23
C ALA A 242 -23.46 1.97 15.01
N LYS A 243 -22.40 1.63 14.28
CA LYS A 243 -22.48 0.74 13.10
C LYS A 243 -22.17 -0.73 13.40
N GLY A 244 -21.92 -1.10 14.64
CA GLY A 244 -21.54 -2.48 15.00
C GLY A 244 -20.25 -2.96 14.33
N THR A 245 -19.26 -2.07 14.18
CA THR A 245 -17.99 -2.35 13.49
C THR A 245 -16.78 -1.85 14.29
N THR A 246 -15.60 -1.79 13.65
CA THR A 246 -14.37 -1.35 14.29
C THR A 246 -13.91 0.03 13.77
N PRO A 247 -13.18 0.82 14.59
CA PRO A 247 -12.55 2.06 14.13
C PRO A 247 -11.68 1.87 12.88
N ALA A 248 -10.94 0.75 12.82
CA ALA A 248 -10.12 0.39 11.66
C ALA A 248 -10.95 0.22 10.38
N ALA A 249 -12.08 -0.49 10.46
CA ALA A 249 -12.96 -0.70 9.31
C ALA A 249 -13.56 0.63 8.81
N LEU A 250 -13.95 1.54 9.72
CA LEU A 250 -14.43 2.87 9.34
C LEU A 250 -13.34 3.71 8.68
N ALA A 251 -12.13 3.72 9.23
CA ALA A 251 -11.00 4.44 8.65
C ALA A 251 -10.67 3.94 7.24
N LEU A 252 -10.70 2.63 7.01
CA LEU A 252 -10.50 2.05 5.69
C LEU A 252 -11.67 2.36 4.74
N ARG A 253 -12.92 2.28 5.24
CA ARG A 253 -14.10 2.63 4.44
C ARG A 253 -14.06 4.07 3.96
N TYR A 254 -13.65 5.01 4.81
CA TYR A 254 -13.47 6.40 4.41
C TYR A 254 -12.59 6.53 3.16
N LEU A 255 -11.44 5.86 3.12
CA LEU A 255 -10.54 5.90 1.97
C LEU A 255 -11.18 5.31 0.70
N VAL A 256 -11.92 4.21 0.84
CA VAL A 256 -12.67 3.59 -0.27
C VAL A 256 -13.74 4.53 -0.80
N GLU A 257 -14.50 5.23 0.07
CA GLU A 257 -15.52 6.22 -0.34
C GLU A 257 -14.90 7.40 -1.08
N LYS A 258 -13.68 7.81 -0.69
CA LYS A 258 -12.91 8.84 -1.41
C LYS A 258 -12.36 8.36 -2.75
N GLY A 259 -12.47 7.07 -3.06
CA GLY A 259 -12.00 6.47 -4.31
C GLY A 259 -10.52 6.09 -4.34
N ALA A 260 -9.88 6.01 -3.18
CA ALA A 260 -8.55 5.45 -3.02
C ALA A 260 -8.60 3.92 -2.87
N LEU A 261 -7.47 3.26 -3.16
CA LEU A 261 -7.23 1.83 -2.95
C LEU A 261 -6.39 1.63 -1.69
N PRO A 262 -6.97 1.41 -0.49
CA PRO A 262 -6.20 1.17 0.71
C PRO A 262 -5.48 -0.19 0.66
N ILE A 263 -4.25 -0.22 1.15
CA ILE A 263 -3.44 -1.43 1.31
C ILE A 263 -3.01 -1.62 2.77
N PRO A 264 -3.97 -1.89 3.69
CA PRO A 264 -3.67 -2.15 5.08
C PRO A 264 -2.77 -3.37 5.23
N GLY A 265 -1.85 -3.32 6.20
CA GLY A 265 -1.09 -4.48 6.63
C GLY A 265 -1.94 -5.48 7.40
N ALA A 266 -1.59 -6.77 7.30
CA ALA A 266 -2.13 -7.82 8.14
C ALA A 266 -1.05 -8.84 8.49
N LYS A 267 -0.95 -9.21 9.77
CA LYS A 267 0.00 -10.19 10.30
C LYS A 267 -0.65 -11.53 10.64
N ASN A 268 -1.95 -11.59 10.64
CA ASN A 268 -2.75 -12.77 10.94
C ASN A 268 -4.14 -12.66 10.31
N GLU A 269 -4.86 -13.77 10.33
CA GLU A 269 -6.21 -13.92 9.79
C GLU A 269 -7.20 -12.91 10.38
N GLU A 270 -7.16 -12.68 11.70
CA GLU A 270 -8.09 -11.77 12.37
C GLU A 270 -7.94 -10.34 11.87
N GLN A 271 -6.71 -9.86 11.63
CA GLN A 271 -6.49 -8.53 11.06
C GLN A 271 -7.04 -8.42 9.63
N VAL A 272 -6.96 -9.47 8.83
CA VAL A 272 -7.59 -9.51 7.51
C VAL A 272 -9.10 -9.40 7.63
N ARG A 273 -9.72 -10.22 8.50
CA ARG A 273 -11.18 -10.19 8.73
C ARG A 273 -11.65 -8.81 9.17
N GLN A 274 -10.93 -8.17 10.09
CA GLN A 274 -11.24 -6.80 10.53
C GLN A 274 -11.11 -5.77 9.40
N ASN A 275 -10.08 -5.86 8.57
CA ASN A 275 -9.91 -4.95 7.43
C ASN A 275 -11.05 -5.12 6.42
N VAL A 276 -11.47 -6.34 6.12
CA VAL A 276 -12.52 -6.68 5.16
C VAL A 276 -13.89 -6.15 5.58
N LEU A 277 -14.17 -5.96 6.87
CA LEU A 277 -15.41 -5.33 7.34
C LEU A 277 -15.66 -3.98 6.65
N ALA A 278 -14.61 -3.24 6.29
CA ALA A 278 -14.71 -1.97 5.57
C ALA A 278 -15.52 -2.07 4.26
N LEU A 279 -15.46 -3.22 3.58
CA LEU A 279 -16.08 -3.41 2.28
C LEU A 279 -17.60 -3.54 2.36
N GLY A 280 -18.12 -4.01 3.50
CA GLY A 280 -19.56 -4.11 3.77
C GLY A 280 -20.19 -2.83 4.33
N LEU A 281 -19.38 -1.81 4.65
CA LEU A 281 -19.85 -0.57 5.25
C LEU A 281 -20.24 0.47 4.19
N ARG A 282 -21.05 1.44 4.65
CA ARG A 282 -21.31 2.70 3.96
C ARG A 282 -21.25 3.84 4.96
N LEU A 283 -20.67 4.96 4.54
CA LEU A 283 -20.66 6.20 5.33
C LEU A 283 -21.67 7.18 4.75
N ALA A 284 -22.52 7.74 5.63
CA ALA A 284 -23.38 8.84 5.26
C ALA A 284 -22.55 10.13 5.10
N PRO A 285 -22.99 11.11 4.28
CA PRO A 285 -22.26 12.37 4.10
C PRO A 285 -21.93 13.08 5.43
N GLU A 286 -22.83 13.03 6.40
CA GLU A 286 -22.67 13.63 7.71
C GLU A 286 -21.57 12.93 8.53
N GLU A 287 -21.45 11.61 8.40
CA GLU A 287 -20.40 10.82 9.05
C GLU A 287 -19.03 11.13 8.45
N VAL A 288 -18.96 11.25 7.13
CA VAL A 288 -17.74 11.68 6.42
C VAL A 288 -17.33 13.08 6.89
N ALA A 289 -18.28 14.04 6.93
CA ALA A 289 -18.01 15.40 7.39
C ALA A 289 -17.51 15.44 8.84
N ARG A 290 -18.08 14.62 9.73
CA ARG A 290 -17.60 14.49 11.12
C ARG A 290 -16.18 13.97 11.21
N LEU A 291 -15.82 12.97 10.40
CA LEU A 291 -14.45 12.42 10.34
C LEU A 291 -13.44 13.43 9.79
N GLU A 292 -13.88 14.31 8.89
CA GLU A 292 -13.02 15.32 8.26
C GLU A 292 -12.78 16.54 9.17
N ALA A 293 -13.74 16.86 10.03
CA ALA A 293 -13.69 17.98 10.95
C ALA A 293 -12.92 17.69 12.25
N SER A 294 -12.56 16.43 12.50
CA SER A 294 -11.94 15.94 13.73
C SER A 294 -10.43 16.08 13.79
#